data_3c2307a0e469e1504792aac7ba269ea2
#
_entry.id   3c2307a0e469e1504792aac7ba269ea2
#
_cell.length_a   1.000
_cell.length_b   1.000
_cell.length_c   1.000
_cell.angle_alpha   90.00
_cell.angle_beta   90.00
_cell.angle_gamma   90.00
#
_symmetry.space_group_name_H-M   'P 1'
#
loop_
_entity.id
_entity.type
_entity.pdbx_description
1 polymer ?
#
loop_
_entity_poly.entity_id
_entity_poly.type
_entity_poly.pdbx_seq_one_letter_code
_entity_poly.pdbx_strand_id
1 'polypeptide(L)'
;MPVAEFYVDDTKKGEGTHYKYDAGAIDGYFKSYAARLESWRAFAVEEGLDSNRTMFEETIQDVPKQHWPLCVLDHFFSASSLADKRVVIFGTMEPWAEALCLGLGAKDVTTVEYNDLTFEHGALTTIKPDAFRRRVEDGERWSIALSFSSFDHDGLGRYGDPLVPDGDLQAMKLMRKALEPQGIAFLTLPLGQDLVVWNLHRRYGPLRLPLMLQDWQVLGTFPWDETRSVEDGNFRQTYEPVFVLMPRDADQEEEEDREIDEGRVCSDFSSGSDDQRRKAK
;
A
#
# COMPACT_ATOMS: atom_id res chain seq x y z
N MET A 1 19.79 -3.39 6.82
CA MET A 1 18.86 -2.82 7.82
C MET A 1 19.21 -3.36 9.19
N PRO A 2 19.17 -2.53 10.26
CA PRO A 2 19.24 -3.04 11.64
C PRO A 2 18.16 -4.08 11.91
N VAL A 3 18.43 -5.02 12.80
CA VAL A 3 17.48 -6.08 13.18
C VAL A 3 17.29 -6.01 14.69
N ALA A 4 16.05 -5.83 15.14
CA ALA A 4 15.65 -6.00 16.52
C ALA A 4 15.02 -7.38 16.69
N GLU A 5 15.41 -8.11 17.74
CA GLU A 5 14.86 -9.46 17.98
C GLU A 5 13.49 -9.36 18.63
N PHE A 6 12.50 -9.88 17.93
CA PHE A 6 11.13 -10.09 18.41
C PHE A 6 10.59 -11.31 17.70
N TYR A 7 9.93 -12.22 18.36
CA TYR A 7 9.35 -13.40 17.72
C TYR A 7 7.86 -13.50 18.01
N VAL A 8 7.07 -13.55 16.94
CA VAL A 8 5.62 -13.77 16.98
C VAL A 8 5.29 -14.92 16.05
N ASP A 9 4.52 -15.87 16.54
CA ASP A 9 3.98 -16.96 15.73
C ASP A 9 2.44 -16.88 15.76
N ASP A 10 1.88 -16.27 14.72
CA ASP A 10 0.44 -16.17 14.52
C ASP A 10 -0.10 -17.37 13.71
N THR A 11 0.76 -18.35 13.37
CA THR A 11 0.35 -19.60 12.71
C THR A 11 -0.26 -20.60 13.67
N LYS A 12 -0.28 -20.33 14.98
CA LYS A 12 -0.67 -21.30 16.03
C LYS A 12 0.11 -22.62 15.91
N LYS A 13 1.44 -22.52 15.82
CA LYS A 13 2.37 -23.66 15.67
C LYS A 13 2.16 -24.44 14.36
N GLY A 14 1.79 -23.73 13.29
CA GLY A 14 1.54 -24.33 11.97
C GLY A 14 0.15 -24.91 11.76
N GLU A 15 -0.74 -24.82 12.76
CA GLU A 15 -2.14 -25.24 12.60
C GLU A 15 -2.96 -24.20 11.79
N GLY A 16 -2.47 -22.95 11.72
CA GLY A 16 -3.16 -21.83 11.11
C GLY A 16 -4.33 -21.31 11.95
N THR A 17 -4.91 -20.22 11.51
CA THR A 17 -6.15 -19.71 12.08
C THR A 17 -7.21 -19.68 10.98
N HIS A 18 -8.40 -20.20 11.29
CA HIS A 18 -9.54 -20.09 10.40
C HIS A 18 -10.45 -18.96 10.88
N TYR A 19 -10.49 -17.89 10.13
CA TYR A 19 -11.39 -16.76 10.34
C TYR A 19 -12.64 -16.96 9.49
N LYS A 20 -13.79 -17.04 10.14
CA LYS A 20 -15.07 -17.21 9.44
C LYS A 20 -16.03 -16.09 9.85
N TYR A 21 -16.52 -15.37 8.85
CA TYR A 21 -17.51 -14.31 9.02
C TYR A 21 -18.78 -14.68 8.26
N ASP A 22 -19.86 -14.86 9.01
CA ASP A 22 -21.19 -15.05 8.44
C ASP A 22 -21.76 -13.74 7.87
N ALA A 23 -22.86 -13.82 7.14
CA ALA A 23 -23.50 -12.67 6.54
C ALA A 23 -23.88 -11.58 7.57
N GLY A 24 -24.28 -11.98 8.79
CA GLY A 24 -24.65 -11.05 9.86
C GLY A 24 -23.45 -10.26 10.39
N ALA A 25 -22.30 -10.92 10.55
CA ALA A 25 -21.06 -10.26 10.94
C ALA A 25 -20.60 -9.27 9.87
N ILE A 26 -20.64 -9.66 8.59
CA ILE A 26 -20.28 -8.79 7.47
C ILE A 26 -21.21 -7.59 7.39
N ASP A 27 -22.52 -7.79 7.54
CA ASP A 27 -23.51 -6.72 7.64
C ASP A 27 -23.24 -5.75 8.80
N GLY A 28 -22.73 -6.26 9.93
CA GLY A 28 -22.33 -5.46 11.08
C GLY A 28 -21.16 -4.52 10.74
N TYR A 29 -20.11 -5.04 10.07
CA TYR A 29 -18.99 -4.23 9.57
C TYR A 29 -19.49 -3.20 8.56
N PHE A 30 -20.28 -3.62 7.57
CA PHE A 30 -20.86 -2.74 6.56
C PHE A 30 -21.60 -1.55 7.19
N LYS A 31 -22.53 -1.79 8.12
CA LYS A 31 -23.29 -0.74 8.81
C LYS A 31 -22.37 0.20 9.61
N SER A 32 -21.39 -0.37 10.30
CA SER A 32 -20.43 0.43 11.07
C SER A 32 -19.60 1.36 10.17
N TYR A 33 -19.09 0.84 9.05
CA TYR A 33 -18.29 1.65 8.13
C TYR A 33 -19.12 2.60 7.30
N ALA A 34 -20.37 2.24 6.92
CA ALA A 34 -21.30 3.15 6.29
C ALA A 34 -21.61 4.36 7.19
N ALA A 35 -21.90 4.15 8.48
CA ALA A 35 -22.14 5.23 9.43
C ALA A 35 -20.89 6.13 9.63
N ARG A 36 -19.69 5.55 9.67
CA ARG A 36 -18.44 6.33 9.72
C ARG A 36 -18.22 7.16 8.47
N LEU A 37 -18.50 6.58 7.30
CA LEU A 37 -18.41 7.25 6.02
C LEU A 37 -19.40 8.42 5.91
N GLU A 38 -20.66 8.23 6.35
CA GLU A 38 -21.65 9.30 6.41
C GLU A 38 -21.20 10.45 7.33
N SER A 39 -20.68 10.11 8.52
CA SER A 39 -20.15 11.09 9.47
C SER A 39 -18.96 11.85 8.90
N TRP A 40 -18.05 11.15 8.23
CA TRP A 40 -16.92 11.78 7.55
C TRP A 40 -17.37 12.73 6.43
N ARG A 41 -18.30 12.30 5.59
CA ARG A 41 -18.83 13.11 4.48
C ARG A 41 -19.53 14.36 4.97
N ALA A 42 -20.34 14.25 6.02
CA ALA A 42 -20.97 15.42 6.63
C ALA A 42 -19.93 16.44 7.10
N PHE A 43 -18.88 15.97 7.80
CA PHE A 43 -17.75 16.79 8.22
C PHE A 43 -16.99 17.37 7.01
N ALA A 44 -16.67 16.56 5.99
CA ALA A 44 -15.94 17.00 4.81
C ALA A 44 -16.69 18.09 4.03
N VAL A 45 -18.02 18.01 3.94
CA VAL A 45 -18.88 19.04 3.33
C VAL A 45 -18.87 20.32 4.17
N GLU A 46 -19.01 20.21 5.49
CA GLU A 46 -18.99 21.38 6.41
C GLU A 46 -17.66 22.14 6.32
N GLU A 47 -16.53 21.41 6.25
CA GLU A 47 -15.19 21.99 6.13
C GLU A 47 -14.76 22.31 4.68
N GLY A 48 -15.60 21.99 3.68
CA GLY A 48 -15.29 22.26 2.27
C GLY A 48 -14.19 21.43 1.65
N LEU A 49 -13.93 20.21 2.18
CA LEU A 49 -12.82 19.35 1.79
C LEU A 49 -13.02 18.67 0.43
N ASP A 50 -14.26 18.49 -0.02
CA ASP A 50 -14.60 17.72 -1.23
C ASP A 50 -14.01 18.30 -2.53
N SER A 51 -13.74 19.60 -2.55
CA SER A 51 -13.27 20.33 -3.73
C SER A 51 -11.85 20.91 -3.59
N ASN A 52 -11.23 20.78 -2.43
CA ASN A 52 -9.94 21.42 -2.14
C ASN A 52 -8.93 20.43 -1.53
N ARG A 53 -8.04 19.93 -2.36
CA ARG A 53 -6.98 18.99 -1.96
C ARG A 53 -6.11 19.55 -0.83
N THR A 54 -5.76 20.83 -0.87
CA THR A 54 -4.91 21.45 0.17
C THR A 54 -5.61 21.45 1.53
N MET A 55 -6.91 21.79 1.56
CA MET A 55 -7.70 21.72 2.79
C MET A 55 -7.82 20.30 3.32
N PHE A 56 -7.98 19.30 2.42
CA PHE A 56 -8.00 17.89 2.81
C PHE A 56 -6.65 17.47 3.43
N GLU A 57 -5.52 17.84 2.82
CA GLU A 57 -4.18 17.53 3.30
C GLU A 57 -3.89 18.15 4.68
N GLU A 58 -4.39 19.34 4.94
CA GLU A 58 -4.28 20.02 6.23
C GLU A 58 -5.17 19.37 7.30
N THR A 59 -6.41 19.06 6.95
CA THR A 59 -7.41 18.58 7.92
C THR A 59 -7.19 17.10 8.31
N ILE A 60 -6.71 16.25 7.39
CA ILE A 60 -6.53 14.82 7.68
C ILE A 60 -5.48 14.56 8.76
N GLN A 61 -4.58 15.51 9.02
CA GLN A 61 -3.58 15.39 10.08
C GLN A 61 -4.23 15.34 11.48
N ASP A 62 -5.37 15.98 11.65
CA ASP A 62 -6.12 16.02 12.91
C ASP A 62 -7.06 14.83 13.08
N VAL A 63 -7.24 14.04 12.02
CA VAL A 63 -8.07 12.82 12.05
C VAL A 63 -7.30 11.68 12.74
N PRO A 64 -7.94 10.90 13.65
CA PRO A 64 -7.30 9.74 14.24
C PRO A 64 -6.81 8.73 13.18
N LYS A 65 -5.57 8.23 13.34
CA LYS A 65 -4.86 7.35 12.38
C LYS A 65 -5.72 6.21 11.82
N GLN A 66 -6.51 5.56 12.66
CA GLN A 66 -7.35 4.42 12.25
C GLN A 66 -8.44 4.78 11.23
N HIS A 67 -8.69 6.07 10.98
CA HIS A 67 -9.67 6.56 10.01
C HIS A 67 -9.03 7.04 8.70
N TRP A 68 -7.70 7.22 8.65
CA TRP A 68 -7.03 7.69 7.43
C TRP A 68 -7.38 6.89 6.18
N PRO A 69 -7.38 5.54 6.18
CA PRO A 69 -7.75 4.79 5.00
C PRO A 69 -9.16 5.11 4.49
N LEU A 70 -10.14 5.23 5.40
CA LEU A 70 -11.51 5.60 5.03
C LEU A 70 -11.57 7.00 4.41
N CYS A 71 -10.94 8.00 5.06
CA CYS A 71 -10.97 9.38 4.61
C CYS A 71 -10.29 9.54 3.24
N VAL A 72 -9.13 8.88 3.06
CA VAL A 72 -8.40 8.94 1.79
C VAL A 72 -9.15 8.22 0.68
N LEU A 73 -9.70 7.04 0.93
CA LEU A 73 -10.52 6.33 -0.05
C LEU A 73 -11.75 7.15 -0.47
N ASP A 74 -12.46 7.76 0.47
CA ASP A 74 -13.63 8.58 0.15
C ASP A 74 -13.26 9.86 -0.60
N HIS A 75 -12.14 10.50 -0.24
CA HIS A 75 -11.65 11.69 -0.95
C HIS A 75 -11.28 11.38 -2.42
N PHE A 76 -10.60 10.25 -2.67
CA PHE A 76 -10.25 9.84 -4.03
C PHE A 76 -11.43 9.25 -4.80
N PHE A 77 -12.39 8.64 -4.10
CA PHE A 77 -13.57 8.04 -4.68
C PHE A 77 -14.82 8.70 -4.10
N SER A 78 -15.36 9.70 -4.80
CA SER A 78 -16.73 10.13 -4.52
C SER A 78 -17.69 8.93 -4.67
N ALA A 79 -18.86 9.00 -4.05
CA ALA A 79 -19.81 7.89 -3.87
C ALA A 79 -20.14 7.03 -5.11
N SER A 80 -19.80 7.48 -6.30
CA SER A 80 -20.06 6.77 -7.57
C SER A 80 -18.83 6.15 -8.21
N SER A 81 -17.64 6.36 -7.68
CA SER A 81 -16.42 6.06 -8.42
C SER A 81 -15.86 4.64 -8.22
N LEU A 82 -16.34 3.90 -7.21
CA LEU A 82 -16.11 2.44 -7.11
C LEU A 82 -17.21 1.61 -7.77
N ALA A 83 -18.26 2.24 -8.29
CA ALA A 83 -19.29 1.53 -9.02
C ALA A 83 -18.68 0.73 -10.18
N ASP A 84 -19.05 -0.54 -10.26
CA ASP A 84 -18.55 -1.50 -11.26
C ASP A 84 -17.04 -1.81 -11.18
N LYS A 85 -16.30 -1.29 -10.20
CA LYS A 85 -14.87 -1.60 -10.01
C LYS A 85 -14.67 -2.92 -9.27
N ARG A 86 -13.64 -3.64 -9.71
CA ARG A 86 -13.13 -4.82 -9.02
C ARG A 86 -12.01 -4.41 -8.09
N VAL A 87 -12.09 -4.84 -6.83
CA VAL A 87 -11.12 -4.51 -5.80
C VAL A 87 -10.36 -5.76 -5.36
N VAL A 88 -9.04 -5.65 -5.19
CA VAL A 88 -8.24 -6.67 -4.50
C VAL A 88 -7.67 -6.08 -3.20
N ILE A 89 -7.75 -6.85 -2.12
CA ILE A 89 -7.22 -6.49 -0.79
C ILE A 89 -6.17 -7.51 -0.39
N PHE A 90 -5.02 -7.05 0.06
CA PHE A 90 -3.92 -7.89 0.52
C PHE A 90 -3.82 -7.82 2.04
N GLY A 91 -3.94 -9.00 2.69
CA GLY A 91 -3.69 -9.18 4.10
C GLY A 91 -4.71 -8.48 5.01
N THR A 92 -5.89 -9.07 5.16
CA THR A 92 -6.86 -8.67 6.17
C THR A 92 -7.35 -9.89 6.93
N MET A 93 -7.53 -9.75 8.24
CA MET A 93 -8.13 -10.79 9.06
C MET A 93 -9.59 -10.47 9.40
N GLU A 94 -9.98 -9.21 9.32
CA GLU A 94 -11.33 -8.71 9.61
C GLU A 94 -11.88 -7.97 8.38
N PRO A 95 -13.18 -8.15 8.02
CA PRO A 95 -13.75 -7.63 6.76
C PRO A 95 -14.05 -6.12 6.78
N TRP A 96 -13.21 -5.32 7.43
CA TRP A 96 -13.44 -3.88 7.53
C TRP A 96 -13.16 -3.14 6.20
N ALA A 97 -12.09 -3.52 5.52
CA ALA A 97 -11.71 -2.91 4.24
C ALA A 97 -12.67 -3.36 3.12
N GLU A 98 -13.08 -4.63 3.17
CA GLU A 98 -14.10 -5.20 2.28
C GLU A 98 -15.45 -4.48 2.45
N ALA A 99 -15.88 -4.29 3.70
CA ALA A 99 -17.12 -3.59 4.00
C ALA A 99 -17.07 -2.13 3.55
N LEU A 100 -15.93 -1.45 3.71
CA LEU A 100 -15.72 -0.10 3.22
C LEU A 100 -15.81 -0.04 1.69
N CYS A 101 -15.14 -0.95 0.98
CA CYS A 101 -15.19 -0.99 -0.49
C CYS A 101 -16.60 -1.26 -1.03
N LEU A 102 -17.34 -2.19 -0.42
CA LEU A 102 -18.75 -2.43 -0.76
C LEU A 102 -19.61 -1.19 -0.48
N GLY A 103 -19.37 -0.49 0.64
CA GLY A 103 -20.04 0.75 1.00
C GLY A 103 -19.79 1.88 -0.01
N LEU A 104 -18.63 1.88 -0.65
CA LEU A 104 -18.25 2.78 -1.74
C LEU A 104 -18.75 2.31 -3.12
N GLY A 105 -19.46 1.19 -3.19
CA GLY A 105 -20.10 0.68 -4.39
C GLY A 105 -19.29 -0.30 -5.23
N ALA A 106 -18.21 -0.90 -4.67
CA ALA A 106 -17.40 -1.89 -5.39
C ALA A 106 -18.26 -3.05 -5.90
N LYS A 107 -17.99 -3.51 -7.12
CA LYS A 107 -18.68 -4.62 -7.76
C LYS A 107 -18.41 -5.96 -7.08
N ASP A 108 -17.15 -6.25 -6.89
CA ASP A 108 -16.65 -7.43 -6.19
C ASP A 108 -15.33 -7.09 -5.48
N VAL A 109 -15.07 -7.80 -4.38
CA VAL A 109 -13.84 -7.66 -3.59
C VAL A 109 -13.20 -9.03 -3.43
N THR A 110 -11.93 -9.13 -3.82
CA THR A 110 -11.10 -10.32 -3.66
C THR A 110 -10.07 -10.08 -2.58
N THR A 111 -10.08 -10.89 -1.51
CA THR A 111 -9.09 -10.81 -0.43
C THR A 111 -8.05 -11.90 -0.57
N VAL A 112 -6.78 -11.49 -0.61
CA VAL A 112 -5.60 -12.37 -0.65
C VAL A 112 -5.06 -12.53 0.75
N GLU A 113 -5.10 -13.75 1.32
CA GLU A 113 -4.74 -13.98 2.71
C GLU A 113 -4.04 -15.35 2.90
N TYR A 114 -2.97 -15.37 3.72
CA TYR A 114 -2.24 -16.59 4.08
C TYR A 114 -3.06 -17.49 5.01
N ASN A 115 -3.76 -16.92 5.98
CA ASN A 115 -4.66 -17.64 6.86
C ASN A 115 -5.93 -18.12 6.13
N ASP A 116 -6.62 -19.10 6.71
CA ASP A 116 -7.91 -19.53 6.20
C ASP A 116 -8.97 -18.48 6.57
N LEU A 117 -9.48 -17.81 5.55
CA LEU A 117 -10.48 -16.76 5.68
C LEU A 117 -11.70 -17.10 4.82
N THR A 118 -12.88 -16.98 5.41
CA THR A 118 -14.15 -17.24 4.71
C THR A 118 -15.13 -16.12 5.01
N PHE A 119 -15.65 -15.52 3.95
CA PHE A 119 -16.75 -14.55 3.99
C PHE A 119 -18.01 -15.16 3.40
N GLU A 120 -19.09 -15.24 4.18
CA GLU A 120 -20.40 -15.66 3.68
C GLU A 120 -21.15 -14.49 3.05
N HIS A 121 -20.59 -13.93 1.95
CA HIS A 121 -21.18 -12.83 1.22
C HIS A 121 -20.91 -12.94 -0.29
N GLY A 122 -21.93 -12.73 -1.13
CA GLY A 122 -21.87 -13.03 -2.57
C GLY A 122 -20.90 -12.17 -3.38
N ALA A 123 -20.55 -10.96 -2.90
CA ALA A 123 -19.60 -10.06 -3.55
C ALA A 123 -18.17 -10.17 -2.98
N LEU A 124 -17.93 -11.02 -1.97
CA LEU A 124 -16.62 -11.20 -1.35
C LEU A 124 -16.04 -12.57 -1.71
N THR A 125 -14.78 -12.58 -2.11
CA THR A 125 -14.03 -13.80 -2.42
C THR A 125 -12.72 -13.79 -1.67
N THR A 126 -12.34 -14.92 -1.07
CA THR A 126 -11.02 -15.10 -0.46
C THR A 126 -10.17 -16.02 -1.30
N ILE A 127 -8.88 -15.78 -1.38
CA ILE A 127 -7.95 -16.55 -2.18
C ILE A 127 -6.57 -16.61 -1.51
N LYS A 128 -5.90 -17.74 -1.61
CA LYS A 128 -4.51 -17.90 -1.16
C LYS A 128 -3.53 -17.21 -2.12
N PRO A 129 -2.39 -16.67 -1.63
CA PRO A 129 -1.42 -15.95 -2.46
C PRO A 129 -0.96 -16.70 -3.72
N ASP A 130 -0.72 -18.01 -3.62
CA ASP A 130 -0.31 -18.81 -4.79
C ASP A 130 -1.41 -18.95 -5.85
N ALA A 131 -2.66 -19.10 -5.42
CA ALA A 131 -3.78 -19.15 -6.35
C ALA A 131 -4.05 -17.78 -6.97
N PHE A 132 -3.89 -16.69 -6.20
CA PHE A 132 -3.97 -15.34 -6.71
C PHE A 132 -2.90 -15.06 -7.77
N ARG A 133 -1.64 -15.46 -7.52
CA ARG A 133 -0.55 -15.32 -8.48
C ARG A 133 -0.87 -15.97 -9.82
N ARG A 134 -1.41 -17.19 -9.81
CA ARG A 134 -1.84 -17.88 -11.03
C ARG A 134 -2.92 -17.10 -11.78
N ARG A 135 -3.94 -16.57 -11.09
CA ARG A 135 -4.98 -15.74 -11.74
C ARG A 135 -4.41 -14.51 -12.43
N VAL A 136 -3.42 -13.85 -11.78
CA VAL A 136 -2.71 -12.69 -12.36
C VAL A 136 -1.88 -13.12 -13.59
N GLU A 137 -1.23 -14.28 -13.54
CA GLU A 137 -0.47 -14.86 -14.66
C GLU A 137 -1.38 -15.22 -15.83
N ASP A 138 -2.58 -15.71 -15.54
CA ASP A 138 -3.64 -16.01 -16.53
C ASP A 138 -4.30 -14.74 -17.11
N GLY A 139 -3.87 -13.56 -16.69
CA GLY A 139 -4.30 -12.26 -17.26
C GLY A 139 -5.43 -11.58 -16.50
N GLU A 140 -5.85 -12.09 -15.35
CA GLU A 140 -6.89 -11.40 -14.56
C GLU A 140 -6.35 -10.11 -13.94
N ARG A 141 -7.19 -9.07 -13.92
CA ARG A 141 -6.83 -7.72 -13.45
C ARG A 141 -7.92 -7.11 -12.58
N TRP A 142 -7.50 -6.16 -11.74
CA TRP A 142 -8.35 -5.39 -10.83
C TRP A 142 -8.15 -3.90 -11.08
N SER A 143 -9.19 -3.13 -10.87
CA SER A 143 -9.12 -1.66 -11.02
C SER A 143 -8.49 -0.99 -9.79
N ILE A 144 -8.67 -1.60 -8.60
CA ILE A 144 -8.23 -1.05 -7.31
C ILE A 144 -7.51 -2.14 -6.52
N ALA A 145 -6.41 -1.77 -5.87
CA ALA A 145 -5.69 -2.63 -4.92
C ALA A 145 -5.52 -1.92 -3.57
N LEU A 146 -5.71 -2.66 -2.49
CA LEU A 146 -5.51 -2.17 -1.11
C LEU A 146 -4.52 -3.06 -0.37
N SER A 147 -3.59 -2.45 0.36
CA SER A 147 -2.74 -3.13 1.33
C SER A 147 -2.51 -2.21 2.52
N PHE A 148 -3.11 -2.53 3.65
CA PHE A 148 -3.01 -1.70 4.85
C PHE A 148 -2.21 -2.42 5.93
N SER A 149 -0.94 -2.01 6.14
CA SER A 149 -0.01 -2.60 7.11
C SER A 149 0.05 -4.13 6.99
N SER A 150 0.27 -4.61 5.76
CA SER A 150 0.31 -6.03 5.43
C SER A 150 1.66 -6.42 4.81
N PHE A 151 2.11 -5.75 3.76
CA PHE A 151 3.35 -6.11 3.05
C PHE A 151 4.61 -6.00 3.91
N ASP A 152 4.58 -5.19 4.96
CA ASP A 152 5.66 -5.09 5.95
C ASP A 152 5.92 -6.40 6.71
N HIS A 153 4.96 -7.32 6.70
CA HIS A 153 5.08 -8.65 7.28
C HIS A 153 5.57 -9.72 6.30
N ASP A 154 5.38 -9.53 5.00
CA ASP A 154 5.63 -10.54 3.98
C ASP A 154 7.11 -11.00 3.95
N GLY A 155 7.31 -12.31 3.94
CA GLY A 155 8.63 -12.93 3.97
C GLY A 155 9.27 -13.03 5.34
N LEU A 156 8.55 -12.73 6.43
CA LEU A 156 9.05 -12.87 7.81
C LEU A 156 8.55 -14.13 8.53
N GLY A 157 7.64 -14.90 7.92
CA GLY A 157 7.14 -16.17 8.43
C GLY A 157 6.13 -16.06 9.58
N ARG A 158 5.68 -14.85 9.92
CA ARG A 158 4.77 -14.59 11.04
C ARG A 158 3.40 -15.26 10.85
N TYR A 159 2.88 -15.24 9.65
CA TYR A 159 1.55 -15.75 9.29
C TYR A 159 1.59 -17.07 8.51
N GLY A 160 2.74 -17.76 8.53
CA GLY A 160 2.97 -18.98 7.75
C GLY A 160 3.44 -18.70 6.33
N ASP A 161 3.75 -17.46 6.03
CA ASP A 161 4.41 -17.03 4.81
C ASP A 161 5.85 -17.58 4.74
N PRO A 162 6.39 -17.87 3.55
CA PRO A 162 7.76 -18.35 3.41
C PRO A 162 8.77 -17.27 3.83
N LEU A 163 9.90 -17.69 4.42
CA LEU A 163 10.97 -16.75 4.77
C LEU A 163 11.68 -16.28 3.49
N VAL A 164 11.40 -15.05 3.10
CA VAL A 164 11.95 -14.42 1.89
C VAL A 164 12.37 -12.99 2.22
N PRO A 165 13.67 -12.64 2.16
CA PRO A 165 14.16 -11.30 2.53
C PRO A 165 13.45 -10.15 1.79
N ASP A 166 13.05 -10.38 0.54
CA ASP A 166 12.39 -9.41 -0.34
C ASP A 166 10.89 -9.73 -0.57
N GLY A 167 10.25 -10.39 0.41
CA GLY A 167 8.82 -10.76 0.31
C GLY A 167 7.91 -9.56 0.05
N ASP A 168 8.16 -8.45 0.74
CA ASP A 168 7.45 -7.19 0.55
C ASP A 168 7.65 -6.59 -0.85
N LEU A 169 8.86 -6.61 -1.40
CA LEU A 169 9.13 -6.14 -2.77
C LEU A 169 8.44 -7.03 -3.81
N GLN A 170 8.42 -8.35 -3.56
CA GLN A 170 7.70 -9.29 -4.43
C GLN A 170 6.18 -9.06 -4.37
N ALA A 171 5.64 -8.75 -3.18
CA ALA A 171 4.23 -8.40 -3.01
C ALA A 171 3.87 -7.12 -3.77
N MET A 172 4.71 -6.07 -3.71
CA MET A 172 4.52 -4.84 -4.49
C MET A 172 4.52 -5.10 -6.00
N LYS A 173 5.44 -5.92 -6.51
CA LYS A 173 5.48 -6.32 -7.93
C LYS A 173 4.23 -7.11 -8.33
N LEU A 174 3.77 -8.02 -7.49
CA LEU A 174 2.56 -8.78 -7.74
C LEU A 174 1.31 -7.87 -7.74
N MET A 175 1.21 -6.93 -6.79
CA MET A 175 0.14 -5.94 -6.75
C MET A 175 0.13 -5.07 -8.01
N ARG A 176 1.30 -4.57 -8.46
CA ARG A 176 1.42 -3.82 -9.71
C ARG A 176 0.91 -4.64 -10.91
N LYS A 177 1.36 -5.90 -11.02
CA LYS A 177 0.96 -6.80 -12.10
C LYS A 177 -0.54 -7.16 -12.06
N ALA A 178 -1.15 -7.14 -10.91
CA ALA A 178 -2.56 -7.43 -10.72
C ALA A 178 -3.48 -6.26 -11.11
N LEU A 179 -2.94 -5.04 -11.20
CA LEU A 179 -3.72 -3.87 -11.56
C LEU A 179 -3.86 -3.70 -13.08
N GLU A 180 -4.98 -3.11 -13.47
CA GLU A 180 -5.17 -2.51 -14.77
C GLU A 180 -4.14 -1.37 -14.98
N PRO A 181 -3.79 -0.97 -16.23
CA PRO A 181 -2.78 0.07 -16.48
C PRO A 181 -3.07 1.40 -15.76
N GLN A 182 -4.34 1.78 -15.62
CA GLN A 182 -4.78 2.97 -14.89
C GLN A 182 -5.38 2.63 -13.52
N GLY A 183 -5.10 1.45 -13.01
CA GLY A 183 -5.55 1.01 -11.69
C GLY A 183 -4.86 1.80 -10.58
N ILE A 184 -5.53 1.92 -9.44
CA ILE A 184 -5.04 2.69 -8.29
C ILE A 184 -4.79 1.74 -7.12
N ALA A 185 -3.64 1.89 -6.47
CA ALA A 185 -3.34 1.21 -5.23
C ALA A 185 -3.35 2.17 -4.04
N PHE A 186 -3.85 1.70 -2.90
CA PHE A 186 -3.77 2.35 -1.61
C PHE A 186 -2.92 1.47 -0.68
N LEU A 187 -1.84 2.04 -0.19
CA LEU A 187 -0.83 1.33 0.58
C LEU A 187 -0.55 2.06 1.88
N THR A 188 -0.52 1.36 3.02
CA THR A 188 0.11 1.88 4.23
C THR A 188 1.31 1.02 4.61
N LEU A 189 2.36 1.67 5.06
CA LEU A 189 3.59 1.04 5.53
C LEU A 189 4.08 1.76 6.79
N PRO A 190 4.65 1.04 7.76
CA PRO A 190 5.32 1.65 8.90
C PRO A 190 6.55 2.44 8.45
N LEU A 191 6.51 3.77 8.55
CA LEU A 191 7.63 4.65 8.20
C LEU A 191 8.51 5.00 9.40
N GLY A 192 9.75 5.34 9.11
CA GLY A 192 10.78 5.75 10.07
C GLY A 192 12.16 5.28 9.61
N GLN A 193 13.14 5.21 10.51
CA GLN A 193 14.44 4.61 10.16
C GLN A 193 14.26 3.16 9.72
N ASP A 194 15.01 2.76 8.67
CA ASP A 194 14.98 1.39 8.17
C ASP A 194 15.31 0.37 9.26
N LEU A 195 14.37 -0.53 9.53
CA LEU A 195 14.49 -1.53 10.59
C LEU A 195 13.72 -2.80 10.21
N VAL A 196 14.29 -3.96 10.56
CA VAL A 196 13.54 -5.22 10.63
C VAL A 196 13.37 -5.58 12.09
N VAL A 197 12.12 -5.60 12.56
CA VAL A 197 11.78 -6.20 13.85
C VAL A 197 11.43 -7.64 13.58
N TRP A 198 12.38 -8.54 13.84
CA TRP A 198 12.21 -9.95 13.54
C TRP A 198 11.28 -10.63 14.55
N ASN A 199 10.26 -11.33 14.12
CA ASN A 199 9.63 -11.46 12.80
C ASN A 199 8.31 -10.66 12.73
N LEU A 200 8.29 -9.51 13.43
CA LEU A 200 7.08 -8.73 13.61
C LEU A 200 6.70 -7.97 12.34
N HIS A 201 7.56 -7.04 11.89
CA HIS A 201 7.35 -6.22 10.70
C HIS A 201 8.66 -5.54 10.23
N ARG A 202 8.63 -4.96 9.05
CA ARG A 202 9.62 -3.99 8.60
C ARG A 202 9.15 -2.57 8.89
N ARG A 203 10.11 -1.67 9.08
CA ARG A 203 9.91 -0.21 9.04
C ARG A 203 10.71 0.34 7.86
N TYR A 204 10.10 1.23 7.12
CA TYR A 204 10.62 1.74 5.85
C TYR A 204 11.15 3.14 6.01
N GLY A 205 12.40 3.31 5.68
CA GLY A 205 13.12 4.57 5.69
C GLY A 205 13.78 4.86 4.34
N PRO A 206 14.82 5.72 4.34
CA PRO A 206 15.44 6.19 3.10
C PRO A 206 16.09 5.10 2.23
N LEU A 207 16.34 3.89 2.76
CA LEU A 207 16.94 2.80 1.99
C LEU A 207 15.89 1.90 1.33
N ARG A 208 14.83 1.52 2.06
CA ARG A 208 13.88 0.51 1.57
C ARG A 208 12.60 1.12 0.98
N LEU A 209 12.15 2.27 1.46
CA LEU A 209 10.96 2.91 0.90
C LEU A 209 11.08 3.20 -0.61
N PRO A 210 12.21 3.73 -1.12
CA PRO A 210 12.37 3.92 -2.56
C PRO A 210 12.26 2.63 -3.37
N LEU A 211 12.73 1.49 -2.83
CA LEU A 211 12.60 0.18 -3.49
C LEU A 211 11.16 -0.32 -3.56
N MET A 212 10.33 0.01 -2.56
CA MET A 212 8.89 -0.28 -2.59
C MET A 212 8.16 0.51 -3.65
N LEU A 213 8.59 1.74 -3.90
CA LEU A 213 7.90 2.72 -4.75
C LEU A 213 8.50 2.86 -6.17
N GLN A 214 9.63 2.16 -6.48
CA GLN A 214 10.37 2.39 -7.72
C GLN A 214 9.53 2.25 -9.00
N ASP A 215 8.59 1.28 -9.04
CA ASP A 215 7.76 0.98 -10.21
C ASP A 215 6.38 1.68 -10.13
N TRP A 216 6.27 2.72 -9.28
CA TRP A 216 5.01 3.38 -8.99
C TRP A 216 5.10 4.88 -9.14
N GLN A 217 4.08 5.48 -9.74
CA GLN A 217 3.82 6.90 -9.64
C GLN A 217 3.06 7.17 -8.34
N VAL A 218 3.63 8.00 -7.45
CA VAL A 218 2.97 8.44 -6.22
C VAL A 218 2.03 9.60 -6.56
N LEU A 219 0.72 9.37 -6.48
CA LEU A 219 -0.30 10.40 -6.71
C LEU A 219 -0.51 11.27 -5.47
N GLY A 220 -0.21 10.74 -4.30
CA GLY A 220 -0.26 11.44 -3.02
C GLY A 220 0.07 10.55 -1.83
N THR A 221 0.34 11.18 -0.68
CA THR A 221 0.59 10.49 0.60
C THR A 221 -0.12 11.27 1.70
N PHE A 222 -0.97 10.61 2.49
CA PHE A 222 -1.91 11.28 3.39
C PHE A 222 -1.99 10.63 4.78
N PRO A 223 -1.88 11.41 5.86
CA PRO A 223 -1.21 12.71 5.89
C PRO A 223 0.29 12.53 5.69
N TRP A 224 1.00 13.53 5.16
CA TRP A 224 2.46 13.47 5.05
C TRP A 224 3.12 14.33 6.12
N ASP A 225 4.09 13.75 6.83
CA ASP A 225 4.94 14.40 7.81
C ASP A 225 6.38 13.92 7.60
N GLU A 226 7.20 14.83 7.05
CA GLU A 226 8.59 14.54 6.70
C GLU A 226 9.43 14.14 7.93
N THR A 227 9.19 14.77 9.07
CA THR A 227 9.91 14.48 10.31
C THR A 227 9.61 13.06 10.78
N ARG A 228 8.35 12.68 10.83
CA ARG A 228 7.91 11.35 11.28
C ARG A 228 8.32 10.25 10.31
N SER A 229 8.48 10.56 9.02
CA SER A 229 8.87 9.59 7.99
C SER A 229 10.31 9.05 8.15
N VAL A 230 11.15 9.74 8.92
CA VAL A 230 12.55 9.38 9.17
C VAL A 230 12.89 9.19 10.66
N GLU A 231 11.91 9.35 11.54
CA GLU A 231 12.12 9.33 12.98
C GLU A 231 12.50 7.94 13.50
N ASP A 232 13.43 7.89 14.46
CA ASP A 232 13.80 6.67 15.19
C ASP A 232 12.87 6.46 16.39
N GLY A 233 11.58 6.30 16.09
CA GLY A 233 10.57 6.09 17.12
C GLY A 233 10.53 4.66 17.64
N ASN A 234 9.76 4.46 18.72
CA ASN A 234 9.43 3.13 19.22
C ASN A 234 8.80 2.29 18.11
N PHE A 235 9.32 1.09 17.86
CA PHE A 235 8.81 0.18 16.82
C PHE A 235 7.33 -0.20 16.96
N ARG A 236 6.70 0.06 18.13
CA ARG A 236 5.27 -0.13 18.38
C ARG A 236 4.42 1.09 18.06
N GLN A 237 5.03 2.24 17.87
CA GLN A 237 4.35 3.49 17.51
C GLN A 237 4.73 3.85 16.08
N THR A 238 4.06 3.23 15.13
CA THR A 238 4.32 3.40 13.71
C THR A 238 3.56 4.61 13.14
N TYR A 239 4.25 5.37 12.29
CA TYR A 239 3.61 6.35 11.41
C TYR A 239 3.33 5.65 10.08
N GLU A 240 2.08 5.57 9.68
CA GLU A 240 1.64 4.81 8.51
C GLU A 240 0.68 5.64 7.66
N PRO A 241 1.19 6.61 6.90
CA PRO A 241 0.38 7.37 5.97
C PRO A 241 -0.16 6.48 4.86
N VAL A 242 -1.25 6.91 4.22
CA VAL A 242 -1.81 6.23 3.06
C VAL A 242 -1.12 6.79 1.80
N PHE A 243 -0.38 5.94 1.12
CA PHE A 243 0.12 6.20 -0.22
C PHE A 243 -0.96 5.88 -1.24
N VAL A 244 -1.19 6.80 -2.17
CA VAL A 244 -2.04 6.57 -3.34
C VAL A 244 -1.12 6.46 -4.54
N LEU A 245 -1.15 5.29 -5.20
CA LEU A 245 -0.17 4.88 -6.17
C LEU A 245 -0.85 4.48 -7.49
N MET A 246 -0.18 4.72 -8.61
CA MET A 246 -0.55 4.21 -9.92
C MET A 246 0.65 3.48 -10.53
N PRO A 247 0.47 2.34 -11.24
CA PRO A 247 1.57 1.71 -11.97
C PRO A 247 2.24 2.71 -12.93
N ARG A 248 3.58 2.77 -12.94
CA ARG A 248 4.29 3.50 -14.00
C ARG A 248 4.16 2.75 -15.32
N ASP A 249 4.01 3.47 -16.41
CA ASP A 249 4.04 2.89 -17.76
C ASP A 249 5.47 2.46 -18.10
N ALA A 250 5.62 1.29 -18.74
CA ALA A 250 6.92 0.77 -19.14
C ALA A 250 7.68 1.71 -20.11
N ASP A 251 6.95 2.47 -20.91
CA ASP A 251 7.54 3.45 -21.84
C ASP A 251 8.19 4.65 -21.11
N GLN A 252 7.68 5.01 -19.92
CA GLN A 252 8.26 6.09 -19.11
C GLN A 252 9.53 5.62 -18.37
N GLU A 253 9.62 4.35 -17.99
CA GLU A 253 10.83 3.77 -17.40
C GLU A 253 12.02 3.81 -18.38
N GLU A 254 11.79 3.48 -19.67
CA GLU A 254 12.84 3.53 -20.68
C GLU A 254 13.30 4.96 -21.02
N GLU A 255 12.44 5.96 -20.88
CA GLU A 255 12.76 7.37 -21.17
C GLU A 255 13.55 8.00 -20.02
N GLU A 256 13.17 7.76 -18.75
CA GLU A 256 13.93 8.19 -17.57
C GLU A 256 15.32 7.54 -17.51
N ASP A 257 15.44 6.23 -17.79
CA ASP A 257 16.72 5.52 -17.83
C ASP A 257 17.63 6.05 -18.95
N ARG A 258 17.08 6.43 -20.12
CA ARG A 258 17.83 7.07 -21.20
C ARG A 258 18.32 8.47 -20.84
N GLU A 259 17.48 9.29 -20.20
CA GLU A 259 17.89 10.63 -19.76
C GLU A 259 18.98 10.57 -18.68
N ILE A 260 18.92 9.60 -17.77
CA ILE A 260 19.96 9.36 -16.76
C ILE A 260 21.27 8.94 -17.41
N ASP A 261 21.22 8.04 -18.39
CA ASP A 261 22.41 7.54 -19.09
C ASP A 261 23.03 8.63 -19.99
N GLU A 262 22.20 9.40 -20.70
CA GLU A 262 22.65 10.56 -21.49
C GLU A 262 23.20 11.69 -20.59
N GLY A 263 22.59 11.95 -19.43
CA GLY A 263 23.08 12.91 -18.45
C GLY A 263 24.44 12.50 -17.83
N ARG A 264 24.68 11.20 -17.62
CA ARG A 264 26.00 10.68 -17.20
C ARG A 264 27.06 10.83 -18.31
N VAL A 265 26.70 10.52 -19.55
CA VAL A 265 27.61 10.68 -20.70
C VAL A 265 28.03 12.13 -20.91
N CYS A 266 27.12 13.09 -20.72
CA CYS A 266 27.44 14.52 -20.81
C CYS A 266 28.35 15.01 -19.66
N SER A 267 28.27 14.44 -18.45
CA SER A 267 29.14 14.82 -17.33
C SER A 267 30.58 14.31 -17.48
N ASP A 268 30.74 13.15 -18.10
CA ASP A 268 32.08 12.54 -18.33
C ASP A 268 32.87 13.24 -19.46
N PHE A 269 32.20 13.87 -20.41
CA PHE A 269 32.87 14.64 -21.49
C PHE A 269 33.24 16.08 -21.09
N SER A 270 32.67 16.63 -20.02
CA SER A 270 32.98 18.00 -19.56
C SER A 270 34.21 18.08 -18.63
N SER A 271 34.70 16.96 -18.11
CA SER A 271 35.86 16.92 -17.20
C SER A 271 37.21 16.61 -17.86
N GLY A 272 37.24 16.45 -19.21
CA GLY A 272 38.42 15.97 -19.96
C GLY A 272 39.23 17.02 -20.73
N SER A 273 38.93 18.32 -20.65
CA SER A 273 39.54 19.29 -21.58
C SER A 273 40.33 20.47 -20.99
N ASP A 274 40.85 20.39 -19.75
CA ASP A 274 41.59 21.53 -19.18
C ASP A 274 42.95 21.22 -18.50
N ASP A 275 43.67 20.16 -18.86
CA ASP A 275 45.02 19.87 -18.28
C ASP A 275 46.14 19.61 -19.29
N GLN A 276 46.17 20.31 -20.46
CA GLN A 276 47.33 20.29 -21.38
C GLN A 276 47.78 21.68 -21.90
N ARG A 277 47.78 22.73 -21.06
CA ARG A 277 48.44 24.01 -21.42
C ARG A 277 49.13 24.71 -20.28
N ARG A 278 49.99 24.06 -19.51
CA ARG A 278 50.97 24.74 -18.63
C ARG A 278 52.28 23.92 -18.42
N LYS A 279 52.99 23.65 -19.53
CA LYS A 279 54.44 23.34 -19.47
C LYS A 279 55.08 23.79 -20.78
N ALA A 280 55.30 25.09 -20.96
CA ALA A 280 56.31 25.64 -21.86
C ALA A 280 56.36 27.17 -21.64
N LYS A 281 57.09 27.64 -20.63
CA LYS A 281 57.97 28.80 -20.62
C LYS A 281 58.72 28.81 -19.29
#